data_1aca6da48a268d14565fb9e0af38dc0f
#
_entry.id   1aca6da48a268d14565fb9e0af38dc0f
#
_cell.length_a   1.000
_cell.length_b   1.000
_cell.length_c   1.000
_cell.angle_alpha   90.00
_cell.angle_beta   90.00
_cell.angle_gamma   90.00
#
_symmetry.space_group_name_H-M   'P 1'
#
loop_
_entity.id
_entity.type
_entity.pdbx_description
1 polymer ?
#
loop_
_entity_poly.entity_id
_entity_poly.type
_entity_poly.pdbx_seq_one_letter_code
_entity_poly.pdbx_strand_id
1 'polypeptide(L)'
;ENDIIVEAGGIGYRIFVSPATLAKLPQTENTVQIFTYFSVKEDGMSLYGFAAREEQEMFEKLLLVNGVGPKGALGFLSVLNPSEIVMAILSDDVKTLSKAPGVGRKTAQRVILDLKDKFKTEDAVSSLEGAAGIAESVGGGDAKFEAIDAMTALGYSRSEAAQAVNAVAAEGMTTEDILKAALKRMITF
;
A
#
# COMPACT_ATOMS: atom_id res chain seq x y z
N GLU A 1 -2.01 -23.42 -2.08
CA GLU A 1 -0.96 -22.41 -2.21
C GLU A 1 -0.79 -22.13 -3.69
N ASN A 2 -0.80 -20.86 -4.08
CA ASN A 2 -0.54 -20.47 -5.46
C ASN A 2 0.95 -20.18 -5.59
N ASP A 3 1.57 -20.85 -6.54
CA ASP A 3 2.96 -20.61 -6.89
C ASP A 3 3.09 -20.53 -8.43
N ILE A 4 4.12 -19.83 -8.84
CA ILE A 4 4.52 -19.71 -10.24
C ILE A 4 5.98 -20.11 -10.38
N ILE A 5 6.38 -20.46 -11.59
CA ILE A 5 7.79 -20.65 -11.93
C ILE A 5 8.18 -19.51 -12.87
N VAL A 6 9.18 -18.74 -12.47
CA VAL A 6 9.76 -17.67 -13.28
C VAL A 6 11.16 -18.07 -13.67
N GLU A 7 11.44 -18.06 -14.97
CA GLU A 7 12.77 -18.32 -15.49
C GLU A 7 13.59 -17.03 -15.51
N ALA A 8 14.78 -17.08 -14.95
CA ALA A 8 15.76 -16.02 -15.05
C ALA A 8 17.16 -16.62 -15.24
N GLY A 9 17.79 -16.30 -16.37
CA GLY A 9 19.14 -16.77 -16.68
C GLY A 9 19.28 -18.29 -16.79
N GLY A 10 18.25 -18.99 -17.30
CA GLY A 10 18.22 -20.44 -17.46
C GLY A 10 17.86 -21.21 -16.17
N ILE A 11 17.49 -20.51 -15.09
CA ILE A 11 17.09 -21.11 -13.81
C ILE A 11 15.61 -20.83 -13.56
N GLY A 12 14.84 -21.88 -13.26
CA GLY A 12 13.45 -21.76 -12.85
C GLY A 12 13.33 -21.50 -11.35
N TYR A 13 12.78 -20.34 -10.97
CA TYR A 13 12.52 -19.97 -9.60
C TYR A 13 11.06 -20.22 -9.24
N ARG A 14 10.82 -21.04 -8.22
CA ARG A 14 9.49 -21.24 -7.66
C ARG A 14 9.17 -20.09 -6.69
N ILE A 15 8.12 -19.34 -6.96
CA ILE A 15 7.73 -18.15 -6.23
C ILE A 15 6.30 -18.30 -5.74
N PHE A 16 6.06 -18.17 -4.44
CA PHE A 16 4.73 -18.15 -3.85
C PHE A 16 4.10 -16.78 -4.04
N VAL A 17 2.89 -16.73 -4.58
CA VAL A 17 2.17 -15.48 -4.87
C VAL A 17 0.76 -15.50 -4.30
N SER A 18 0.17 -14.32 -4.09
CA SER A 18 -1.25 -14.22 -3.77
C SER A 18 -2.10 -14.46 -5.02
N PRO A 19 -3.37 -14.89 -4.89
CA PRO A 19 -4.31 -14.94 -6.02
C PRO A 19 -4.47 -13.58 -6.71
N ALA A 20 -4.42 -12.49 -5.96
CA ALA A 20 -4.49 -11.13 -6.49
C ALA A 20 -3.25 -10.78 -7.35
N THR A 21 -2.06 -11.17 -6.89
CA THR A 21 -0.82 -11.03 -7.66
C THR A 21 -0.87 -11.88 -8.93
N LEU A 22 -1.31 -13.15 -8.82
CA LEU A 22 -1.42 -14.06 -9.96
C LEU A 22 -2.33 -13.51 -11.06
N ALA A 23 -3.45 -12.88 -10.68
CA ALA A 23 -4.39 -12.28 -11.63
C ALA A 23 -3.82 -11.06 -12.39
N LYS A 24 -2.80 -10.41 -11.85
CA LYS A 24 -2.12 -9.26 -12.48
C LYS A 24 -0.98 -9.66 -13.41
N LEU A 25 -0.51 -10.91 -13.31
CA LEU A 25 0.60 -11.39 -14.13
C LEU A 25 0.13 -11.77 -15.52
N PRO A 26 0.91 -11.45 -16.59
CA PRO A 26 0.60 -11.88 -17.93
C PRO A 26 0.65 -13.41 -18.03
N GLN A 27 -0.22 -13.98 -18.83
CA GLN A 27 -0.17 -15.41 -19.14
C GLN A 27 0.97 -15.67 -20.12
N THR A 28 1.87 -16.60 -19.75
CA THR A 28 2.97 -17.24 -20.48
C THR A 28 3.69 -16.47 -21.60
N GLU A 29 5.01 -16.70 -21.71
CA GLU A 29 5.94 -16.23 -22.76
C GLU A 29 6.26 -14.72 -22.80
N ASN A 30 5.79 -13.93 -21.83
CA ASN A 30 6.15 -12.53 -21.71
C ASN A 30 7.20 -12.31 -20.61
N THR A 31 8.10 -11.37 -20.84
CA THR A 31 9.01 -10.89 -19.79
C THR A 31 8.21 -10.15 -18.73
N VAL A 32 8.36 -10.56 -17.47
CA VAL A 32 7.70 -9.90 -16.34
C VAL A 32 8.74 -9.48 -15.31
N GLN A 33 8.47 -8.40 -14.62
CA GLN A 33 9.20 -8.01 -13.42
C GLN A 33 8.36 -8.38 -12.19
N ILE A 34 8.96 -9.13 -11.26
CA ILE A 34 8.31 -9.54 -10.01
C ILE A 34 9.20 -9.11 -8.87
N PHE A 35 8.65 -8.35 -7.93
CA PHE A 35 9.31 -8.03 -6.67
C PHE A 35 9.28 -9.26 -5.78
N THR A 36 10.39 -9.60 -5.15
CA THR A 36 10.49 -10.83 -4.38
C THR A 36 11.01 -10.59 -2.97
N TYR A 37 10.43 -11.31 -2.00
CA TYR A 37 10.94 -11.43 -0.64
C TYR A 37 11.54 -12.83 -0.48
N PHE A 38 12.82 -12.88 -0.07
CA PHE A 38 13.53 -14.14 0.17
C PHE A 38 13.49 -14.51 1.64
N SER A 39 12.75 -15.54 1.97
CA SER A 39 12.61 -16.07 3.32
C SER A 39 13.61 -17.22 3.54
N VAL A 40 14.51 -17.07 4.47
CA VAL A 40 15.45 -18.10 4.90
C VAL A 40 15.08 -18.56 6.30
N LYS A 41 14.87 -19.86 6.47
CA LYS A 41 14.57 -20.51 7.74
C LYS A 41 15.43 -21.77 7.88
N GLU A 42 15.49 -22.33 9.08
CA GLU A 42 16.23 -23.58 9.35
C GLU A 42 15.73 -24.76 8.50
N ASP A 43 14.43 -24.79 8.23
CA ASP A 43 13.73 -25.84 7.47
C ASP A 43 13.69 -25.61 5.95
N GLY A 44 14.23 -24.48 5.46
CA GLY A 44 14.30 -24.22 4.03
C GLY A 44 14.26 -22.75 3.61
N MET A 45 14.35 -22.55 2.31
CA MET A 45 14.31 -21.26 1.66
C MET A 45 13.09 -21.14 0.77
N SER A 46 12.45 -19.96 0.75
CA SER A 46 11.25 -19.72 -0.04
C SER A 46 11.28 -18.31 -0.62
N LEU A 47 10.77 -18.15 -1.86
CA LEU A 47 10.55 -16.86 -2.49
C LEU A 47 9.05 -16.54 -2.46
N TYR A 48 8.72 -15.33 -2.08
CA TYR A 48 7.38 -14.75 -2.14
C TYR A 48 7.38 -13.62 -3.14
N GLY A 49 6.40 -13.56 -4.05
CA GLY A 49 6.39 -12.64 -5.18
C GLY A 49 5.18 -11.71 -5.19
N PHE A 50 5.43 -10.50 -5.71
CA PHE A 50 4.48 -9.40 -5.73
C PHE A 50 4.53 -8.69 -7.08
N ALA A 51 3.37 -8.25 -7.58
CA ALA A 51 3.27 -7.51 -8.82
C ALA A 51 3.72 -6.04 -8.67
N ALA A 52 3.67 -5.50 -7.46
CA ALA A 52 4.03 -4.13 -7.13
C ALA A 52 4.91 -4.07 -5.87
N ARG A 53 5.74 -3.03 -5.77
CA ARG A 53 6.65 -2.85 -4.65
C ARG A 53 5.90 -2.58 -3.34
N GLU A 54 4.79 -1.86 -3.43
CA GLU A 54 3.92 -1.56 -2.30
C GLU A 54 3.34 -2.84 -1.67
N GLU A 55 3.06 -3.86 -2.48
CA GLU A 55 2.61 -5.16 -1.99
C GLU A 55 3.73 -5.88 -1.22
N GLN A 56 4.97 -5.81 -1.71
CA GLN A 56 6.15 -6.36 -1.03
C GLN A 56 6.39 -5.65 0.30
N GLU A 57 6.40 -4.33 0.32
CA GLU A 57 6.61 -3.52 1.53
C GLU A 57 5.52 -3.79 2.58
N MET A 58 4.27 -3.91 2.17
CA MET A 58 3.17 -4.29 3.07
C MET A 58 3.36 -5.70 3.63
N PHE A 59 3.78 -6.65 2.79
CA PHE A 59 4.10 -8.01 3.23
C PHE A 59 5.19 -8.01 4.31
N GLU A 60 6.28 -7.26 4.10
CA GLU A 60 7.37 -7.15 5.06
C GLU A 60 6.93 -6.52 6.37
N LYS A 61 6.09 -5.47 6.33
CA LYS A 61 5.50 -4.86 7.53
C LYS A 61 4.62 -5.85 8.30
N LEU A 62 3.81 -6.64 7.62
CA LEU A 62 2.97 -7.67 8.24
C LEU A 62 3.82 -8.76 8.93
N LEU A 63 4.98 -9.10 8.37
CA LEU A 63 5.90 -10.07 9.00
C LEU A 63 6.51 -9.58 10.32
N LEU A 64 6.54 -8.28 10.58
CA LEU A 64 6.99 -7.74 11.85
C LEU A 64 6.02 -8.01 13.00
N VAL A 65 4.78 -8.37 12.68
CA VAL A 65 3.75 -8.66 13.68
C VAL A 65 3.91 -10.08 14.20
N ASN A 66 4.08 -10.21 15.50
CA ASN A 66 4.23 -11.53 16.11
C ASN A 66 2.97 -12.39 15.86
N GLY A 67 3.16 -13.59 15.32
CA GLY A 67 2.10 -14.51 14.94
C GLY A 67 1.59 -14.35 13.50
N VAL A 68 2.15 -13.41 12.73
CA VAL A 68 1.91 -13.31 11.29
C VAL A 68 3.14 -13.85 10.56
N GLY A 69 3.02 -15.03 10.00
CA GLY A 69 4.05 -15.62 9.12
C GLY A 69 3.77 -15.31 7.65
N PRO A 70 4.66 -15.74 6.73
CA PRO A 70 4.52 -15.48 5.29
C PRO A 70 3.16 -15.90 4.70
N LYS A 71 2.61 -17.04 5.11
CA LYS A 71 1.28 -17.49 4.68
C LYS A 71 0.17 -16.55 5.12
N GLY A 72 0.25 -16.06 6.36
CA GLY A 72 -0.71 -15.07 6.88
C GLY A 72 -0.60 -13.73 6.18
N ALA A 73 0.61 -13.25 5.94
CA ALA A 73 0.87 -12.01 5.21
C ALA A 73 0.35 -12.08 3.76
N LEU A 74 0.60 -13.19 3.03
CA LEU A 74 -0.03 -13.43 1.72
C LEU A 74 -1.56 -13.53 1.82
N GLY A 75 -2.08 -14.07 2.92
CA GLY A 75 -3.51 -14.14 3.18
C GLY A 75 -4.16 -12.75 3.21
N PHE A 76 -3.55 -11.76 3.86
CA PHE A 76 -4.02 -10.37 3.82
C PHE A 76 -4.04 -9.84 2.39
N LEU A 77 -2.93 -9.97 1.65
CA LEU A 77 -2.78 -9.49 0.28
C LEU A 77 -3.60 -10.27 -0.76
N SER A 78 -4.23 -11.38 -0.37
CA SER A 78 -5.12 -12.13 -1.24
C SER A 78 -6.52 -11.53 -1.34
N VAL A 79 -6.93 -10.74 -0.35
CA VAL A 79 -8.30 -10.20 -0.22
C VAL A 79 -8.35 -8.69 -0.02
N LEU A 80 -7.22 -8.07 0.32
CA LEU A 80 -7.08 -6.63 0.55
C LEU A 80 -5.86 -6.11 -0.20
N ASN A 81 -5.97 -4.93 -0.79
CA ASN A 81 -4.80 -4.22 -1.30
C ASN A 81 -4.06 -3.49 -0.15
N PRO A 82 -2.81 -3.04 -0.36
CA PRO A 82 -2.03 -2.36 0.68
C PRO A 82 -2.74 -1.17 1.31
N SER A 83 -3.40 -0.32 0.51
CA SER A 83 -4.13 0.86 1.01
C SER A 83 -5.33 0.47 1.88
N GLU A 84 -6.07 -0.58 1.51
CA GLU A 84 -7.18 -1.11 2.33
C GLU A 84 -6.69 -1.66 3.66
N ILE A 85 -5.52 -2.32 3.68
CA ILE A 85 -4.90 -2.81 4.93
C ILE A 85 -4.53 -1.64 5.84
N VAL A 86 -3.88 -0.59 5.30
CA VAL A 86 -3.54 0.63 6.06
C VAL A 86 -4.79 1.28 6.64
N MET A 87 -5.81 1.48 5.82
CA MET A 87 -7.08 2.10 6.24
C MET A 87 -7.77 1.29 7.35
N ALA A 88 -7.79 -0.04 7.23
CA ALA A 88 -8.38 -0.91 8.24
C ALA A 88 -7.59 -0.86 9.56
N ILE A 89 -6.25 -0.74 9.50
CA ILE A 89 -5.40 -0.60 10.69
C ILE A 89 -5.64 0.76 11.36
N LEU A 90 -5.66 1.85 10.62
CA LEU A 90 -5.86 3.19 11.15
C LEU A 90 -7.25 3.40 11.75
N SER A 91 -8.27 2.76 11.17
CA SER A 91 -9.67 2.82 11.63
C SER A 91 -10.06 1.75 12.67
N ASP A 92 -9.10 0.94 13.14
CA ASP A 92 -9.35 -0.19 14.07
C ASP A 92 -10.36 -1.24 13.53
N ASP A 93 -10.44 -1.41 12.20
CA ASP A 93 -11.39 -2.33 11.56
C ASP A 93 -10.90 -3.79 11.60
N VAL A 94 -11.04 -4.40 12.77
CA VAL A 94 -10.73 -5.83 13.00
C VAL A 94 -11.53 -6.75 12.07
N LYS A 95 -12.75 -6.36 11.71
CA LYS A 95 -13.65 -7.19 10.90
C LYS A 95 -13.11 -7.34 9.46
N THR A 96 -12.67 -6.24 8.87
CA THR A 96 -12.08 -6.24 7.52
C THR A 96 -10.78 -7.03 7.50
N LEU A 97 -9.87 -6.83 8.46
CA LEU A 97 -8.63 -7.60 8.56
C LEU A 97 -8.86 -9.10 8.79
N SER A 98 -9.90 -9.47 9.53
CA SER A 98 -10.24 -10.88 9.79
C SER A 98 -10.85 -11.61 8.58
N LYS A 99 -11.09 -10.95 7.46
CA LYS A 99 -11.50 -11.60 6.19
C LYS A 99 -10.33 -12.35 5.53
N ALA A 100 -9.09 -12.01 5.90
CA ALA A 100 -7.90 -12.66 5.35
C ALA A 100 -7.84 -14.14 5.77
N PRO A 101 -7.61 -15.08 4.83
CA PRO A 101 -7.50 -16.50 5.12
C PRO A 101 -6.42 -16.78 6.17
N GLY A 102 -6.78 -17.55 7.18
CA GLY A 102 -5.86 -17.90 8.29
C GLY A 102 -5.66 -16.78 9.33
N VAL A 103 -6.37 -15.66 9.21
CA VAL A 103 -6.29 -14.53 10.14
C VAL A 103 -7.53 -14.50 11.03
N GLY A 104 -7.34 -14.88 12.30
CA GLY A 104 -8.39 -14.77 13.30
C GLY A 104 -8.47 -13.35 13.89
N ARG A 105 -9.56 -13.11 14.65
CA ARG A 105 -9.80 -11.84 15.34
C ARG A 105 -8.62 -11.40 16.23
N LYS A 106 -7.98 -12.34 16.94
CA LYS A 106 -6.81 -12.03 17.78
C LYS A 106 -5.61 -11.56 16.97
N THR A 107 -5.35 -12.21 15.84
CA THR A 107 -4.26 -11.81 14.92
C THR A 107 -4.54 -10.45 14.31
N ALA A 108 -5.77 -10.20 13.85
CA ALA A 108 -6.18 -8.90 13.31
C ALA A 108 -6.02 -7.77 14.33
N GLN A 109 -6.43 -7.98 15.58
CA GLN A 109 -6.23 -7.01 16.67
C GLN A 109 -4.75 -6.73 16.93
N ARG A 110 -3.91 -7.77 16.86
CA ARG A 110 -2.46 -7.61 17.04
C ARG A 110 -1.82 -6.84 15.90
N VAL A 111 -2.23 -7.11 14.65
CA VAL A 111 -1.78 -6.32 13.48
C VAL A 111 -2.08 -4.83 13.67
N ILE A 112 -3.29 -4.50 14.14
CA ILE A 112 -3.65 -3.11 14.44
C ILE A 112 -2.72 -2.54 15.52
N LEU A 113 -2.58 -3.23 16.63
CA LEU A 113 -1.78 -2.75 17.76
C LEU A 113 -0.31 -2.50 17.37
N ASP A 114 0.29 -3.47 16.66
CA ASP A 114 1.72 -3.43 16.36
C ASP A 114 2.07 -2.48 15.19
N LEU A 115 1.14 -2.23 14.25
CA LEU A 115 1.41 -1.44 13.05
C LEU A 115 0.79 -0.04 13.04
N LYS A 116 -0.25 0.23 13.84
CA LYS A 116 -0.97 1.52 13.83
C LYS A 116 -0.06 2.71 14.08
N ASP A 117 0.83 2.60 15.06
CA ASP A 117 1.75 3.68 15.39
C ASP A 117 2.85 3.86 14.34
N LYS A 118 3.27 2.77 13.69
CA LYS A 118 4.25 2.83 12.59
C LYS A 118 3.69 3.59 11.39
N PHE A 119 2.46 3.30 10.99
CA PHE A 119 1.81 4.00 9.88
C PHE A 119 1.56 5.48 10.19
N LYS A 120 1.16 5.82 11.43
CA LYS A 120 1.04 7.22 11.82
C LYS A 120 2.36 7.98 11.75
N THR A 121 3.46 7.32 12.14
CA THR A 121 4.80 7.93 12.11
C THR A 121 5.30 8.07 10.67
N GLU A 122 5.06 7.08 9.80
CA GLU A 122 5.41 7.15 8.38
C GLU A 122 4.63 8.25 7.65
N ASP A 123 3.33 8.40 7.92
CA ASP A 123 2.52 9.52 7.43
C ASP A 123 3.07 10.87 7.92
N ALA A 124 3.53 10.95 9.17
CA ALA A 124 4.15 12.16 9.70
C ALA A 124 5.52 12.45 9.07
N VAL A 125 6.35 11.43 8.85
CA VAL A 125 7.68 11.57 8.21
C VAL A 125 7.53 11.88 6.73
N SER A 126 6.63 11.21 6.02
CA SER A 126 6.31 11.51 4.61
C SER A 126 5.79 12.93 4.44
N SER A 127 5.04 13.45 5.42
CA SER A 127 4.60 14.85 5.44
C SER A 127 5.75 15.84 5.67
N LEU A 128 6.81 15.44 6.38
CA LEU A 128 8.01 16.25 6.62
C LEU A 128 8.99 16.19 5.44
N GLU A 129 9.14 15.03 4.80
CA GLU A 129 9.99 14.84 3.62
C GLU A 129 9.37 15.49 2.37
N GLY A 130 8.04 15.50 2.25
CA GLY A 130 7.32 16.24 1.21
C GLY A 130 7.53 17.76 1.29
N ALA A 131 7.81 18.29 2.48
CA ALA A 131 8.14 19.71 2.65
C ALA A 131 9.59 20.07 2.26
N ALA A 132 10.50 19.10 2.20
CA ALA A 132 11.91 19.31 1.85
C ALA A 132 12.25 18.94 0.40
N GLY A 133 11.34 18.29 -0.33
CA GLY A 133 11.56 17.71 -1.67
C GLY A 133 10.87 18.43 -2.82
N ILE A 134 10.64 19.75 -2.77
CA ILE A 134 10.20 20.52 -3.94
C ILE A 134 11.41 20.86 -4.82
N ALA A 135 12.02 19.84 -5.41
CA ALA A 135 12.84 19.97 -6.60
C ALA A 135 12.95 18.60 -7.28
N GLU A 136 12.41 18.53 -8.50
CA GLU A 136 12.63 17.48 -9.50
C GLU A 136 11.99 16.09 -9.26
N SER A 137 10.73 15.93 -9.69
CA SER A 137 10.37 14.79 -10.55
C SER A 137 9.17 15.13 -11.43
N VAL A 138 9.45 15.38 -12.69
CA VAL A 138 8.47 15.35 -13.79
C VAL A 138 8.09 13.89 -14.02
N GLY A 139 6.82 13.53 -13.72
CA GLY A 139 6.30 12.21 -14.07
C GLY A 139 4.99 11.87 -13.34
N GLY A 140 3.84 12.41 -13.81
CA GLY A 140 2.54 11.76 -13.76
C GLY A 140 1.96 11.40 -12.40
N GLY A 141 2.16 12.18 -11.36
CA GLY A 141 1.37 12.10 -10.13
C GLY A 141 -0.05 12.62 -10.40
N ASP A 142 -1.07 11.88 -10.00
CA ASP A 142 -2.46 12.32 -10.17
C ASP A 142 -2.62 13.69 -9.48
N ALA A 143 -3.00 14.72 -10.24
CA ALA A 143 -3.14 16.12 -9.79
C ALA A 143 -3.95 16.26 -8.48
N LYS A 144 -4.78 15.28 -8.16
CA LYS A 144 -5.52 15.18 -6.90
C LYS A 144 -4.62 14.93 -5.70
N PHE A 145 -3.64 14.03 -5.82
CA PHE A 145 -2.72 13.72 -4.71
C PHE A 145 -1.85 14.93 -4.40
N GLU A 146 -1.31 15.59 -5.41
CA GLU A 146 -0.53 16.81 -5.24
C GLU A 146 -1.35 17.93 -4.58
N ALA A 147 -2.62 18.08 -4.96
CA ALA A 147 -3.51 19.07 -4.36
C ALA A 147 -3.81 18.76 -2.88
N ILE A 148 -3.97 17.47 -2.50
CA ILE A 148 -4.15 17.04 -1.11
C ILE A 148 -2.90 17.34 -0.29
N ASP A 149 -1.73 17.03 -0.81
CA ASP A 149 -0.46 17.27 -0.13
C ASP A 149 -0.20 18.77 0.05
N ALA A 150 -0.50 19.60 -0.96
CA ALA A 150 -0.42 21.05 -0.84
C ALA A 150 -1.36 21.63 0.22
N MET A 151 -2.61 21.13 0.33
CA MET A 151 -3.53 21.55 1.40
C MET A 151 -3.04 21.12 2.78
N THR A 152 -2.43 19.94 2.88
CA THR A 152 -1.88 19.44 4.14
C THR A 152 -0.69 20.30 4.58
N ALA A 153 0.16 20.73 3.64
CA ALA A 153 1.24 21.68 3.91
C ALA A 153 0.74 23.07 4.37
N LEU A 154 -0.49 23.45 3.98
CA LEU A 154 -1.15 24.67 4.43
C LEU A 154 -1.81 24.53 5.82
N GLY A 155 -1.70 23.35 6.46
CA GLY A 155 -2.18 23.10 7.82
C GLY A 155 -3.56 22.43 7.93
N TYR A 156 -4.18 22.06 6.83
CA TYR A 156 -5.42 21.26 6.85
C TYR A 156 -5.09 19.79 7.16
N SER A 157 -5.99 19.11 7.88
CA SER A 157 -5.82 17.66 8.05
C SER A 157 -5.94 16.93 6.70
N ARG A 158 -5.23 15.81 6.52
CA ARG A 158 -5.28 15.03 5.27
C ARG A 158 -6.70 14.57 4.92
N SER A 159 -7.53 14.32 5.95
CA SER A 159 -8.94 13.95 5.78
C SER A 159 -9.78 15.11 5.20
N GLU A 160 -9.60 16.31 5.74
CA GLU A 160 -10.29 17.52 5.26
C GLU A 160 -9.84 17.89 3.85
N ALA A 161 -8.52 17.84 3.61
CA ALA A 161 -7.93 18.07 2.30
C ALA A 161 -8.46 17.07 1.25
N ALA A 162 -8.49 15.78 1.58
CA ALA A 162 -9.01 14.74 0.69
C ALA A 162 -10.52 14.94 0.38
N GLN A 163 -11.33 15.29 1.38
CA GLN A 163 -12.75 15.58 1.16
C GLN A 163 -12.95 16.81 0.27
N ALA A 164 -12.21 17.89 0.51
CA ALA A 164 -12.31 19.11 -0.26
C ALA A 164 -11.89 18.88 -1.73
N VAL A 165 -10.75 18.23 -1.94
CA VAL A 165 -10.21 17.91 -3.28
C VAL A 165 -11.16 16.98 -4.03
N ASN A 166 -11.62 15.88 -3.44
CA ASN A 166 -12.54 14.95 -4.09
C ASN A 166 -13.88 15.58 -4.46
N ALA A 167 -14.31 16.60 -3.72
CA ALA A 167 -15.55 17.30 -3.99
C ALA A 167 -15.48 18.29 -5.17
N VAL A 168 -14.27 18.70 -5.60
CA VAL A 168 -14.08 19.73 -6.64
C VAL A 168 -13.28 19.24 -7.84
N ALA A 169 -12.50 18.15 -7.69
CA ALA A 169 -11.64 17.64 -8.75
C ALA A 169 -12.44 17.03 -9.89
N ALA A 170 -12.28 17.57 -11.10
CA ALA A 170 -12.85 17.05 -12.34
C ALA A 170 -11.71 16.58 -13.28
N GLU A 171 -12.07 15.74 -14.26
CA GLU A 171 -11.14 15.21 -15.24
C GLU A 171 -10.51 16.36 -16.07
N GLY A 172 -9.18 16.37 -16.19
CA GLY A 172 -8.45 17.41 -16.94
C GLY A 172 -8.12 18.68 -16.17
N MET A 173 -8.45 18.77 -14.87
CA MET A 173 -8.02 19.92 -14.04
C MET A 173 -6.55 19.78 -13.64
N THR A 174 -5.84 20.92 -13.62
CA THR A 174 -4.47 20.96 -13.08
C THR A 174 -4.48 20.93 -11.56
N THR A 175 -3.35 20.55 -10.93
CA THR A 175 -3.16 20.60 -9.47
C THR A 175 -3.52 21.94 -8.87
N GLU A 176 -3.12 23.05 -9.57
CA GLU A 176 -3.37 24.41 -9.15
C GLU A 176 -4.87 24.76 -9.17
N ASP A 177 -5.60 24.35 -10.21
CA ASP A 177 -7.04 24.60 -10.32
C ASP A 177 -7.82 23.82 -9.24
N ILE A 178 -7.45 22.57 -9.00
CA ILE A 178 -8.05 21.75 -7.93
C ILE A 178 -7.78 22.37 -6.56
N LEU A 179 -6.53 22.77 -6.30
CA LEU A 179 -6.14 23.41 -5.04
C LEU A 179 -6.92 24.71 -4.78
N LYS A 180 -7.00 25.60 -5.78
CA LYS A 180 -7.78 26.84 -5.67
C LYS A 180 -9.26 26.59 -5.40
N ALA A 181 -9.85 25.62 -6.09
CA ALA A 181 -11.26 25.28 -5.92
C ALA A 181 -11.53 24.67 -4.52
N ALA A 182 -10.64 23.79 -4.05
CA ALA A 182 -10.73 23.17 -2.73
C ALA A 182 -10.59 24.20 -1.60
N LEU A 183 -9.60 25.08 -1.67
CA LEU A 183 -9.41 26.16 -0.69
C LEU A 183 -10.61 27.11 -0.65
N LYS A 184 -11.14 27.51 -1.81
CA LYS A 184 -12.33 28.35 -1.89
C LYS A 184 -13.54 27.71 -1.20
N ARG A 185 -13.69 26.40 -1.33
CA ARG A 185 -14.77 25.65 -0.66
C ARG A 185 -14.60 25.63 0.86
N MET A 186 -13.37 25.51 1.36
CA MET A 186 -13.06 25.48 2.79
C MET A 186 -13.25 26.83 3.48
N ILE A 187 -13.13 27.93 2.75
CA ILE A 187 -13.29 29.32 3.29
C ILE A 187 -14.78 29.73 3.35
N THR A 188 -15.66 29.00 2.66
CA THR A 188 -17.09 29.37 2.54
C THR A 188 -17.98 28.71 3.61
N PHE A 189 -17.38 28.07 4.62
CA PHE A 189 -18.09 27.52 5.81
C PHE A 189 -17.79 28.31 7.05
#